data_f87eebcc04ef83d7574566a4433f4f16
#
_entry.id   f87eebcc04ef83d7574566a4433f4f16
#
_cell.length_a   1.000
_cell.length_b   1.000
_cell.length_c   1.000
_cell.angle_alpha   90.00
_cell.angle_beta   90.00
_cell.angle_gamma   90.00
#
_symmetry.space_group_name_H-M   'P 1'
#
loop_
_entity.id
_entity.type
_entity.pdbx_description
1 polymer ?
#
loop_
_entity_poly.entity_id
_entity_poly.type
_entity_poly.pdbx_seq_one_letter_code
_entity_poly.pdbx_strand_id
1 'polypeptide(L)'
;MVTWNRRELLAEALAALRSQSSPTATIVVVDNASTDGTDVALRGETDLDVVRLEKNTGGAGGFAVGIERALIHEPDLIWLLDDDTIPSPDAARELVRAWQEYADPAGRPPAVLASKVVWTDGRDHPMNTPRQKPGASRAEVAAAAAVDAVPIRSASFVSIMCDAEVVRERGVPLADYFLWNDDFEYSTRLIRDRVGLYCPQSVVVHKTKVFGASDADPGERFFFEVRNKVWLFTRSRGLRPVEKAVYGASTLRRWARTFEKSEDRATLRRALRRGLTAGLTKGPRPNPEVLHEAGWISPATSTVTPGNELSKGQPFSLLISTWRGDRPDYLREAFISSVDEQTRRPAEVVLVQDGPVPDELAAEIQHLVETSPVPVSHVEMPDNVGLGPALDAGLKACEHEIVARMDADDVSAPDRFEKQLPLVEAGADIVGSGLWEFGESTGDVVGRRTPPTDPDEIRRVIRFRDPFNHPTVVYRRSAVFAAGGYSDMALMEDYLLFTRMLDAGAVPANLAEPLVHYRVGDGAYARRGGMPLLRSELALQSRFRRLGLTTRREYLRNVVIRGGYRLVPVGVRKVAYRRLLANRSGSARG
;
A
#
# COMPACT_ATOMS: atom_id res chain seq x y z
N MET A 1 -13.69 5.49 -17.06
CA MET A 1 -13.54 5.00 -18.45
C MET A 1 -12.10 5.16 -18.87
N VAL A 2 -11.54 4.23 -19.66
CA VAL A 2 -10.17 4.30 -20.20
C VAL A 2 -10.24 4.32 -21.72
N THR A 3 -9.47 5.20 -22.37
CA THR A 3 -9.43 5.31 -23.84
C THR A 3 -8.00 5.37 -24.36
N TRP A 4 -7.80 4.82 -25.57
CA TRP A 4 -6.56 4.94 -26.33
C TRP A 4 -6.81 4.84 -27.84
N ASN A 5 -6.67 5.98 -28.55
CA ASN A 5 -6.83 6.07 -30.01
C ASN A 5 -8.20 5.53 -30.50
N ARG A 6 -9.30 5.96 -29.86
CA ARG A 6 -10.67 5.53 -30.18
C ARG A 6 -11.70 6.66 -30.05
N ARG A 7 -11.37 7.83 -30.54
CA ARG A 7 -12.17 9.06 -30.38
C ARG A 7 -13.67 8.89 -30.69
N GLU A 8 -14.03 8.19 -31.76
CA GLU A 8 -15.43 8.03 -32.18
C GLU A 8 -16.21 7.11 -31.25
N LEU A 9 -15.62 5.96 -30.86
CA LEU A 9 -16.24 5.02 -29.91
C LEU A 9 -16.40 5.65 -28.52
N LEU A 10 -15.39 6.39 -28.07
CA LEU A 10 -15.46 7.16 -26.82
C LEU A 10 -16.63 8.14 -26.83
N ALA A 11 -16.84 8.89 -27.92
CA ALA A 11 -17.95 9.84 -28.03
C ALA A 11 -19.31 9.14 -27.91
N GLU A 12 -19.47 7.97 -28.54
CA GLU A 12 -20.70 7.18 -28.41
C GLU A 12 -20.90 6.65 -26.98
N ALA A 13 -19.83 6.16 -26.34
CA ALA A 13 -19.89 5.66 -24.98
C ALA A 13 -20.25 6.77 -23.98
N LEU A 14 -19.66 7.96 -24.13
CA LEU A 14 -19.99 9.13 -23.31
C LEU A 14 -21.45 9.58 -23.50
N ALA A 15 -21.95 9.59 -24.74
CA ALA A 15 -23.36 9.89 -25.00
C ALA A 15 -24.30 8.90 -24.31
N ALA A 16 -23.97 7.60 -24.32
CA ALA A 16 -24.74 6.58 -23.64
C ALA A 16 -24.68 6.69 -22.11
N LEU A 17 -23.54 7.10 -21.54
CA LEU A 17 -23.41 7.37 -20.11
C LEU A 17 -24.24 8.59 -19.67
N ARG A 18 -24.24 9.65 -20.46
CA ARG A 18 -25.06 10.86 -20.19
C ARG A 18 -26.56 10.58 -20.28
N SER A 19 -26.96 9.55 -21.02
CA SER A 19 -28.36 9.17 -21.19
C SER A 19 -28.85 8.11 -20.19
N GLN A 20 -28.08 7.77 -19.17
CA GLN A 20 -28.50 6.81 -18.16
C GLN A 20 -29.72 7.33 -17.37
N SER A 21 -30.70 6.42 -17.12
CA SER A 21 -31.89 6.73 -16.31
C SER A 21 -31.56 6.96 -14.82
N SER A 22 -30.41 6.44 -14.36
CA SER A 22 -29.80 6.76 -13.08
C SER A 22 -28.49 7.53 -13.37
N PRO A 23 -28.47 8.87 -13.24
CA PRO A 23 -27.31 9.69 -13.59
C PRO A 23 -26.08 9.30 -12.78
N THR A 24 -24.92 9.29 -13.41
CA THR A 24 -23.63 9.18 -12.72
C THR A 24 -23.25 10.56 -12.14
N ALA A 25 -22.75 10.57 -10.90
CA ALA A 25 -22.35 11.82 -10.23
C ALA A 25 -21.15 12.47 -10.93
N THR A 26 -20.17 11.67 -11.35
CA THR A 26 -18.95 12.12 -12.03
C THR A 26 -18.52 11.08 -13.06
N ILE A 27 -18.08 11.53 -14.23
CA ILE A 27 -17.49 10.68 -15.27
C ILE A 27 -15.99 11.00 -15.35
N VAL A 28 -15.17 10.04 -14.91
CA VAL A 28 -13.71 10.11 -15.04
C VAL A 28 -13.28 9.45 -16.33
N VAL A 29 -12.53 10.16 -17.18
CA VAL A 29 -11.96 9.64 -18.42
C VAL A 29 -10.45 9.69 -18.36
N VAL A 30 -9.80 8.53 -18.55
CA VAL A 30 -8.34 8.44 -18.65
C VAL A 30 -7.94 8.30 -20.12
N ASP A 31 -7.36 9.36 -20.68
CA ASP A 31 -6.67 9.32 -21.97
C ASP A 31 -5.28 8.71 -21.79
N ASN A 32 -5.12 7.48 -22.22
CA ASN A 32 -3.92 6.67 -22.04
C ASN A 32 -2.85 6.97 -23.12
N ALA A 33 -2.51 8.26 -23.29
CA ALA A 33 -1.58 8.80 -24.29
C ALA A 33 -2.07 8.60 -25.73
N SER A 34 -3.29 9.03 -26.05
CA SER A 34 -3.82 9.01 -27.44
C SER A 34 -3.12 10.01 -28.35
N THR A 35 -3.05 9.67 -29.64
CA THR A 35 -2.40 10.47 -30.72
C THR A 35 -3.33 10.74 -31.91
N ASP A 36 -4.61 10.36 -31.80
CA ASP A 36 -5.62 10.49 -32.87
C ASP A 36 -6.52 11.73 -32.71
N GLY A 37 -6.15 12.66 -31.82
CA GLY A 37 -6.93 13.85 -31.51
C GLY A 37 -8.00 13.64 -30.44
N THR A 38 -8.02 12.48 -29.75
CA THR A 38 -8.88 12.22 -28.59
C THR A 38 -8.68 13.27 -27.50
N ASP A 39 -7.43 13.66 -27.23
CA ASP A 39 -7.09 14.70 -26.24
C ASP A 39 -7.68 16.07 -26.57
N VAL A 40 -7.74 16.42 -27.86
CA VAL A 40 -8.33 17.69 -28.33
C VAL A 40 -9.86 17.66 -28.13
N ALA A 41 -10.50 16.51 -28.46
CA ALA A 41 -11.93 16.34 -28.25
C ALA A 41 -12.31 16.43 -26.76
N LEU A 42 -11.54 15.83 -25.88
CA LEU A 42 -11.81 15.83 -24.42
C LEU A 42 -11.60 17.21 -23.76
N ARG A 43 -10.75 18.09 -24.30
CA ARG A 43 -10.58 19.46 -23.76
C ARG A 43 -11.82 20.34 -23.81
N GLY A 44 -12.75 20.04 -24.72
CA GLY A 44 -14.02 20.77 -24.85
C GLY A 44 -15.13 20.30 -23.89
N GLU A 45 -14.92 19.20 -23.21
CA GLU A 45 -15.92 18.56 -22.35
C GLU A 45 -15.79 19.09 -20.90
N THR A 46 -16.76 19.85 -20.43
CA THR A 46 -16.72 20.50 -19.11
C THR A 46 -17.35 19.68 -18.00
N ASP A 47 -18.08 18.63 -18.35
CA ASP A 47 -18.77 17.71 -17.45
C ASP A 47 -17.95 16.43 -17.14
N LEU A 48 -16.72 16.36 -17.67
CA LEU A 48 -15.82 15.24 -17.49
C LEU A 48 -14.64 15.59 -16.59
N ASP A 49 -14.24 14.67 -15.75
CA ASP A 49 -12.96 14.71 -15.05
C ASP A 49 -11.91 13.95 -15.89
N VAL A 50 -11.10 14.68 -16.64
CA VAL A 50 -10.18 14.10 -17.62
C VAL A 50 -8.77 14.02 -17.08
N VAL A 51 -8.21 12.81 -17.12
CA VAL A 51 -6.79 12.54 -16.81
C VAL A 51 -6.08 12.15 -18.09
N ARG A 52 -5.00 12.85 -18.46
CA ARG A 52 -4.14 12.47 -19.57
C ARG A 52 -2.83 11.91 -19.07
N LEU A 53 -2.48 10.72 -19.55
CA LEU A 53 -1.17 10.12 -19.31
C LEU A 53 -0.17 10.50 -20.42
N GLU A 54 1.10 10.58 -20.06
CA GLU A 54 2.18 10.86 -21.03
C GLU A 54 2.59 9.63 -21.82
N LYS A 55 2.29 8.42 -21.28
CA LYS A 55 2.68 7.14 -21.84
C LYS A 55 1.56 6.12 -21.67
N ASN A 56 1.35 5.30 -22.70
CA ASN A 56 0.37 4.22 -22.63
C ASN A 56 0.78 3.16 -21.59
N THR A 57 -0.05 3.00 -20.58
CA THR A 57 0.12 2.05 -19.46
C THR A 57 -0.70 0.78 -19.61
N GLY A 58 -1.33 0.59 -20.78
CA GLY A 58 -2.29 -0.49 -21.01
C GLY A 58 -3.61 -0.29 -20.27
N GLY A 59 -4.53 -1.23 -20.40
CA GLY A 59 -5.80 -1.22 -19.68
C GLY A 59 -5.59 -1.22 -18.17
N ALA A 60 -4.67 -2.05 -17.68
CA ALA A 60 -4.38 -2.19 -16.26
C ALA A 60 -3.99 -0.85 -15.59
N GLY A 61 -3.07 -0.11 -16.20
CA GLY A 61 -2.62 1.19 -15.67
C GLY A 61 -3.68 2.27 -15.84
N GLY A 62 -4.37 2.31 -16.99
CA GLY A 62 -5.46 3.25 -17.22
C GLY A 62 -6.58 3.12 -16.18
N PHE A 63 -7.03 1.88 -15.89
CA PHE A 63 -8.05 1.64 -14.86
C PHE A 63 -7.52 1.91 -13.45
N ALA A 64 -6.26 1.62 -13.16
CA ALA A 64 -5.68 1.97 -11.86
C ALA A 64 -5.75 3.49 -11.62
N VAL A 65 -5.33 4.31 -12.60
CA VAL A 65 -5.40 5.77 -12.56
C VAL A 65 -6.84 6.26 -12.45
N GLY A 66 -7.75 5.71 -13.28
CA GLY A 66 -9.16 6.11 -13.29
C GLY A 66 -9.87 5.85 -11.96
N ILE A 67 -9.57 4.73 -11.31
CA ILE A 67 -10.11 4.40 -9.98
C ILE A 67 -9.51 5.32 -8.91
N GLU A 68 -8.19 5.54 -8.90
CA GLU A 68 -7.56 6.48 -7.96
C GLU A 68 -8.15 7.89 -8.10
N ARG A 69 -8.40 8.33 -9.34
CA ARG A 69 -9.04 9.63 -9.59
C ARG A 69 -10.49 9.66 -9.14
N ALA A 70 -11.26 8.60 -9.40
CA ALA A 70 -12.66 8.49 -8.97
C ALA A 70 -12.80 8.50 -7.45
N LEU A 71 -11.87 7.89 -6.71
CA LEU A 71 -11.90 7.85 -5.24
C LEU A 71 -11.78 9.23 -4.58
N ILE A 72 -11.24 10.24 -5.27
CA ILE A 72 -11.17 11.64 -4.78
C ILE A 72 -12.56 12.25 -4.62
N HIS A 73 -13.54 11.80 -5.41
CA HIS A 73 -14.92 12.25 -5.34
C HIS A 73 -15.75 11.53 -4.28
N GLU A 74 -15.11 10.73 -3.40
CA GLU A 74 -15.74 10.00 -2.29
C GLU A 74 -16.98 9.18 -2.70
N PRO A 75 -16.94 8.38 -3.78
CA PRO A 75 -18.09 7.62 -4.25
C PRO A 75 -18.41 6.46 -3.31
N ASP A 76 -19.68 5.99 -3.35
CA ASP A 76 -20.12 4.71 -2.81
C ASP A 76 -19.80 3.58 -3.78
N LEU A 77 -19.95 3.83 -5.08
CA LEU A 77 -19.78 2.87 -6.17
C LEU A 77 -18.92 3.43 -7.29
N ILE A 78 -18.07 2.59 -7.88
CA ILE A 78 -17.23 2.95 -9.04
C ILE A 78 -17.58 2.01 -10.20
N TRP A 79 -18.10 2.57 -11.30
CA TRP A 79 -18.42 1.82 -12.50
C TRP A 79 -17.29 1.89 -13.52
N LEU A 80 -16.66 0.76 -13.84
CA LEU A 80 -15.59 0.64 -14.81
C LEU A 80 -16.15 0.27 -16.18
N LEU A 81 -15.72 0.98 -17.23
CA LEU A 81 -16.15 0.79 -18.61
C LEU A 81 -14.99 1.01 -19.58
N ASP A 82 -14.90 0.16 -20.62
CA ASP A 82 -14.03 0.42 -21.77
C ASP A 82 -14.66 1.47 -22.71
N ASP A 83 -13.83 2.14 -23.54
CA ASP A 83 -14.24 3.18 -24.49
C ASP A 83 -15.09 2.68 -25.67
N ASP A 84 -15.17 1.37 -25.89
CA ASP A 84 -16.00 0.72 -26.89
C ASP A 84 -17.22 -0.02 -26.30
N THR A 85 -17.58 0.34 -25.06
CA THR A 85 -18.72 -0.22 -24.35
C THR A 85 -19.86 0.77 -24.25
N ILE A 86 -21.00 0.42 -24.83
CA ILE A 86 -22.20 1.26 -24.89
C ILE A 86 -23.25 0.69 -23.95
N PRO A 87 -23.49 1.31 -22.78
CA PRO A 87 -24.51 0.85 -21.85
C PRO A 87 -25.93 1.19 -22.34
N SER A 88 -26.87 0.28 -22.09
CA SER A 88 -28.29 0.58 -22.25
C SER A 88 -28.73 1.67 -21.27
N PRO A 89 -29.84 2.39 -21.51
CA PRO A 89 -30.26 3.51 -20.66
C PRO A 89 -30.47 3.14 -19.18
N ASP A 90 -30.80 1.91 -18.89
CA ASP A 90 -31.08 1.43 -17.53
C ASP A 90 -29.92 0.63 -16.90
N ALA A 91 -28.79 0.54 -17.58
CA ALA A 91 -27.69 -0.33 -17.14
C ALA A 91 -27.16 0.04 -15.74
N ALA A 92 -26.94 1.32 -15.47
CA ALA A 92 -26.50 1.80 -14.15
C ALA A 92 -27.56 1.53 -13.07
N ARG A 93 -28.82 1.84 -13.35
CA ARG A 93 -29.94 1.62 -12.42
C ARG A 93 -30.03 0.17 -11.95
N GLU A 94 -29.92 -0.78 -12.86
CA GLU A 94 -30.03 -2.20 -12.53
C GLU A 94 -28.85 -2.72 -11.68
N LEU A 95 -27.64 -2.18 -11.88
CA LEU A 95 -26.50 -2.49 -11.02
C LEU A 95 -26.69 -1.90 -9.61
N VAL A 96 -27.08 -0.63 -9.52
CA VAL A 96 -27.34 0.05 -8.24
C VAL A 96 -28.47 -0.63 -7.48
N ARG A 97 -29.58 -0.99 -8.15
CA ARG A 97 -30.69 -1.74 -7.56
C ARG A 97 -30.20 -3.06 -6.95
N ALA A 98 -29.45 -3.84 -7.72
CA ALA A 98 -28.94 -5.12 -7.24
C ALA A 98 -27.98 -4.94 -6.04
N TRP A 99 -27.21 -3.88 -6.00
CA TRP A 99 -26.31 -3.57 -4.87
C TRP A 99 -27.10 -3.19 -3.60
N GLN A 100 -28.15 -2.37 -3.75
CA GLN A 100 -28.96 -1.88 -2.63
C GLN A 100 -29.89 -2.95 -2.05
N GLU A 101 -30.48 -3.78 -2.90
CA GLU A 101 -31.48 -4.77 -2.51
C GLU A 101 -30.88 -6.13 -2.11
N TYR A 102 -29.60 -6.38 -2.40
CA TYR A 102 -28.97 -7.66 -2.06
C TYR A 102 -28.83 -7.84 -0.56
N ALA A 103 -29.55 -8.83 -0.02
CA ALA A 103 -29.48 -9.20 1.39
C ALA A 103 -28.42 -10.30 1.62
N ASP A 104 -27.16 -9.88 1.86
CA ASP A 104 -26.11 -10.83 2.22
C ASP A 104 -26.40 -11.48 3.59
N PRO A 105 -26.28 -12.81 3.72
CA PRO A 105 -26.37 -13.48 5.02
C PRO A 105 -25.39 -12.96 6.08
N ALA A 106 -24.28 -12.35 5.66
CA ALA A 106 -23.29 -11.71 6.53
C ALA A 106 -23.47 -10.19 6.66
N GLY A 107 -24.55 -9.61 6.11
CA GLY A 107 -24.89 -8.18 6.22
C GLY A 107 -23.97 -7.23 5.45
N ARG A 108 -23.25 -7.69 4.42
CA ARG A 108 -22.31 -6.90 3.63
C ARG A 108 -22.80 -6.73 2.19
N PRO A 109 -22.62 -5.55 1.56
CA PRO A 109 -22.99 -5.36 0.17
C PRO A 109 -22.10 -6.18 -0.78
N PRO A 110 -22.56 -6.44 -2.03
CA PRO A 110 -21.72 -7.04 -3.07
C PRO A 110 -20.49 -6.18 -3.38
N ALA A 111 -19.32 -6.82 -3.46
CA ALA A 111 -18.08 -6.12 -3.79
C ALA A 111 -17.97 -5.75 -5.28
N VAL A 112 -18.58 -6.57 -6.15
CA VAL A 112 -18.52 -6.39 -7.61
C VAL A 112 -19.86 -6.82 -8.22
N LEU A 113 -20.39 -5.99 -9.11
CA LEU A 113 -21.54 -6.29 -9.94
C LEU A 113 -21.11 -6.21 -11.41
N ALA A 114 -21.47 -7.18 -12.23
CA ALA A 114 -21.12 -7.26 -13.63
C ALA A 114 -22.35 -7.21 -14.52
N SER A 115 -22.31 -6.39 -15.56
CA SER A 115 -23.36 -6.31 -16.56
C SER A 115 -23.34 -7.50 -17.52
N LYS A 116 -24.47 -7.74 -18.18
CA LYS A 116 -24.57 -8.59 -19.35
C LYS A 116 -23.93 -7.87 -20.54
N VAL A 117 -22.87 -8.48 -21.11
CA VAL A 117 -22.17 -7.94 -22.27
C VAL A 117 -22.66 -8.66 -23.52
N VAL A 118 -23.20 -7.89 -24.47
CA VAL A 118 -23.63 -8.40 -25.77
C VAL A 118 -22.77 -7.78 -26.88
N TRP A 119 -22.69 -8.48 -28.01
CA TRP A 119 -22.10 -7.91 -29.23
C TRP A 119 -23.11 -7.07 -30.00
N THR A 120 -22.66 -6.37 -31.04
CA THR A 120 -23.49 -5.45 -31.85
C THR A 120 -24.74 -6.06 -32.48
N ASP A 121 -24.82 -7.38 -32.57
CA ASP A 121 -25.98 -8.12 -33.06
C ASP A 121 -26.90 -8.68 -31.94
N GLY A 122 -26.59 -8.32 -30.68
CA GLY A 122 -27.38 -8.72 -29.51
C GLY A 122 -27.03 -10.10 -28.93
N ARG A 123 -26.12 -10.86 -29.54
CA ARG A 123 -25.64 -12.13 -28.97
C ARG A 123 -24.74 -11.90 -27.77
N ASP A 124 -24.80 -12.81 -26.79
CA ASP A 124 -23.89 -12.77 -25.63
C ASP A 124 -22.43 -12.80 -26.08
N HIS A 125 -21.60 -11.88 -25.54
CA HIS A 125 -20.20 -11.77 -25.91
C HIS A 125 -19.37 -12.82 -25.14
N PRO A 126 -18.81 -13.85 -25.81
CA PRO A 126 -18.25 -15.02 -25.14
C PRO A 126 -16.98 -14.70 -24.32
N MET A 127 -16.25 -13.62 -24.66
CA MET A 127 -15.05 -13.19 -23.95
C MET A 127 -15.37 -12.53 -22.61
N ASN A 128 -16.54 -11.90 -22.48
CA ASN A 128 -16.89 -11.03 -21.36
C ASN A 128 -17.96 -11.63 -20.46
N THR A 129 -18.36 -12.88 -20.70
CA THR A 129 -19.29 -13.60 -19.82
C THR A 129 -18.65 -13.82 -18.44
N PRO A 130 -19.24 -13.27 -17.35
CA PRO A 130 -18.69 -13.44 -16.00
C PRO A 130 -18.63 -14.92 -15.60
N ARG A 131 -17.60 -15.29 -14.86
CA ARG A 131 -17.43 -16.67 -14.41
C ARG A 131 -18.27 -16.90 -13.16
N GLN A 132 -19.22 -17.82 -13.24
CA GLN A 132 -20.01 -18.25 -12.09
C GLN A 132 -19.10 -18.74 -10.94
N LYS A 133 -19.54 -18.52 -9.71
CA LYS A 133 -18.82 -18.92 -8.51
C LYS A 133 -18.98 -20.42 -8.25
N PRO A 134 -17.92 -21.24 -8.39
CA PRO A 134 -18.01 -22.65 -8.04
C PRO A 134 -18.25 -22.81 -6.53
N GLY A 135 -19.23 -23.64 -6.15
CA GLY A 135 -19.51 -23.93 -4.74
C GLY A 135 -20.14 -22.76 -3.98
N ALA A 136 -20.86 -21.86 -4.65
CA ALA A 136 -21.71 -20.89 -3.97
C ALA A 136 -22.72 -21.62 -3.05
N SER A 137 -22.92 -21.10 -1.83
CA SER A 137 -23.88 -21.68 -0.90
C SER A 137 -25.32 -21.51 -1.40
N ARG A 138 -26.23 -22.39 -0.93
CA ARG A 138 -27.67 -22.26 -1.28
C ARG A 138 -28.24 -20.90 -0.86
N ALA A 139 -27.79 -20.38 0.29
CA ALA A 139 -28.21 -19.08 0.78
C ALA A 139 -27.71 -17.94 -0.13
N GLU A 140 -26.45 -17.99 -0.57
CA GLU A 140 -25.89 -17.02 -1.50
C GLU A 140 -26.59 -17.03 -2.87
N VAL A 141 -26.88 -18.22 -3.39
CA VAL A 141 -27.65 -18.39 -4.65
C VAL A 141 -29.08 -17.85 -4.51
N ALA A 142 -29.74 -18.12 -3.40
CA ALA A 142 -31.09 -17.63 -3.15
C ALA A 142 -31.12 -16.09 -2.97
N ALA A 143 -30.16 -15.53 -2.25
CA ALA A 143 -30.04 -14.08 -2.08
C ALA A 143 -29.77 -13.38 -3.42
N ALA A 144 -28.89 -13.94 -4.27
CA ALA A 144 -28.64 -13.40 -5.59
C ALA A 144 -29.87 -13.48 -6.50
N ALA A 145 -30.60 -14.61 -6.47
CA ALA A 145 -31.82 -14.79 -7.25
C ALA A 145 -32.95 -13.82 -6.85
N ALA A 146 -33.00 -13.40 -5.58
CA ALA A 146 -33.95 -12.41 -5.09
C ALA A 146 -33.79 -11.01 -5.73
N VAL A 147 -32.61 -10.72 -6.28
CA VAL A 147 -32.30 -9.48 -7.01
C VAL A 147 -32.04 -9.73 -8.50
N ASP A 148 -32.55 -10.82 -9.06
CA ASP A 148 -32.38 -11.24 -10.45
C ASP A 148 -30.91 -11.38 -10.89
N ALA A 149 -30.03 -11.79 -9.98
CA ALA A 149 -28.60 -11.90 -10.22
C ALA A 149 -28.07 -13.33 -10.00
N VAL A 150 -26.82 -13.56 -10.40
CA VAL A 150 -26.13 -14.86 -10.26
C VAL A 150 -24.77 -14.63 -9.58
N PRO A 151 -24.38 -15.45 -8.57
CA PRO A 151 -23.09 -15.33 -7.93
C PRO A 151 -21.92 -15.60 -8.89
N ILE A 152 -20.94 -14.71 -8.93
CA ILE A 152 -19.77 -14.83 -9.79
C ILE A 152 -18.45 -14.84 -9.00
N ARG A 153 -17.39 -15.32 -9.66
CA ARG A 153 -16.03 -15.36 -9.11
C ARG A 153 -15.08 -14.40 -9.82
N SER A 154 -15.37 -14.00 -11.04
CA SER A 154 -14.62 -12.99 -11.79
C SER A 154 -15.46 -12.38 -12.90
N ALA A 155 -15.10 -11.15 -13.28
CA ALA A 155 -15.68 -10.43 -14.41
C ALA A 155 -14.60 -9.60 -15.12
N SER A 156 -14.88 -9.13 -16.35
CA SER A 156 -14.00 -8.27 -17.12
C SER A 156 -14.30 -6.79 -16.91
N PHE A 157 -13.32 -5.90 -17.11
CA PHE A 157 -13.47 -4.45 -16.99
C PHE A 157 -14.41 -3.81 -18.01
N VAL A 158 -14.86 -4.54 -19.00
CA VAL A 158 -15.82 -4.04 -20.00
C VAL A 158 -17.05 -3.39 -19.36
N SER A 159 -17.60 -3.99 -18.28
CA SER A 159 -18.60 -3.34 -17.45
C SER A 159 -18.68 -4.03 -16.08
N ILE A 160 -18.05 -3.46 -15.09
CA ILE A 160 -18.21 -3.85 -13.69
C ILE A 160 -18.38 -2.62 -12.80
N MET A 161 -19.29 -2.75 -11.84
CA MET A 161 -19.46 -1.77 -10.77
C MET A 161 -18.88 -2.35 -9.49
N CYS A 162 -18.02 -1.58 -8.82
CA CYS A 162 -17.29 -1.98 -7.63
C CYS A 162 -17.75 -1.16 -6.43
N ASP A 163 -17.91 -1.79 -5.29
CA ASP A 163 -18.11 -1.13 -4.01
C ASP A 163 -16.82 -0.36 -3.64
N ALA A 164 -16.95 0.95 -3.42
CA ALA A 164 -15.78 1.80 -3.22
C ALA A 164 -15.07 1.55 -1.88
N GLU A 165 -15.78 1.08 -0.84
CA GLU A 165 -15.16 0.69 0.42
C GLU A 165 -14.25 -0.54 0.21
N VAL A 166 -14.72 -1.53 -0.54
CA VAL A 166 -13.92 -2.70 -0.90
C VAL A 166 -12.72 -2.32 -1.77
N VAL A 167 -12.88 -1.35 -2.67
CA VAL A 167 -11.78 -0.81 -3.47
C VAL A 167 -10.74 -0.13 -2.58
N ARG A 168 -11.15 0.68 -1.61
CA ARG A 168 -10.23 1.30 -0.63
C ARG A 168 -9.51 0.25 0.21
N GLU A 169 -10.21 -0.82 0.63
CA GLU A 169 -9.64 -1.95 1.40
C GLU A 169 -8.63 -2.77 0.58
N ARG A 170 -8.94 -3.05 -0.69
CA ARG A 170 -8.20 -4.01 -1.52
C ARG A 170 -7.23 -3.36 -2.51
N GLY A 171 -7.28 -2.03 -2.64
CA GLY A 171 -6.47 -1.24 -3.59
C GLY A 171 -6.94 -1.36 -5.04
N VAL A 172 -6.25 -0.64 -5.92
CA VAL A 172 -6.54 -0.54 -7.35
C VAL A 172 -5.86 -1.66 -8.17
N PRO A 173 -6.18 -1.84 -9.47
CA PRO A 173 -5.51 -2.81 -10.35
C PRO A 173 -3.99 -2.65 -10.37
N LEU A 174 -3.26 -3.72 -10.62
CA LEU A 174 -1.80 -3.70 -10.74
C LEU A 174 -1.39 -3.22 -12.14
N ALA A 175 -0.93 -1.98 -12.25
CA ALA A 175 -0.60 -1.32 -13.51
C ALA A 175 0.43 -2.10 -14.37
N ASP A 176 1.39 -2.78 -13.75
CA ASP A 176 2.44 -3.54 -14.45
C ASP A 176 1.90 -4.78 -15.20
N TYR A 177 0.63 -5.16 -14.98
CA TYR A 177 -0.03 -6.16 -15.83
C TYR A 177 -0.15 -5.68 -17.27
N PHE A 178 -0.32 -4.39 -17.48
CA PHE A 178 -0.42 -3.73 -18.78
C PHE A 178 -1.62 -4.19 -19.62
N LEU A 179 -1.66 -5.47 -19.99
CA LEU A 179 -2.68 -6.07 -20.85
C LEU A 179 -2.95 -7.51 -20.44
N TRP A 180 -4.24 -7.91 -20.40
CA TRP A 180 -4.76 -9.24 -20.09
C TRP A 180 -4.53 -9.74 -18.66
N ASN A 181 -5.53 -10.37 -18.12
CA ASN A 181 -5.60 -10.93 -16.77
C ASN A 181 -5.55 -9.92 -15.61
N ASP A 182 -5.44 -8.64 -15.88
CA ASP A 182 -5.59 -7.55 -14.92
C ASP A 182 -7.02 -7.51 -14.34
N ASP A 183 -8.04 -7.58 -15.19
CA ASP A 183 -9.44 -7.68 -14.84
C ASP A 183 -9.75 -8.92 -14.00
N PHE A 184 -9.21 -10.08 -14.42
CA PHE A 184 -9.38 -11.33 -13.69
C PHE A 184 -8.68 -11.29 -12.32
N GLU A 185 -7.44 -10.78 -12.24
CA GLU A 185 -6.73 -10.60 -10.97
C GLU A 185 -7.52 -9.69 -10.04
N TYR A 186 -7.90 -8.52 -10.54
CA TYR A 186 -8.56 -7.49 -9.75
C TYR A 186 -9.94 -7.95 -9.26
N SER A 187 -10.82 -8.39 -10.14
CA SER A 187 -12.15 -8.85 -9.76
C SER A 187 -12.09 -10.03 -8.79
N THR A 188 -11.19 -11.01 -8.99
CA THR A 188 -11.02 -12.13 -8.04
C THR A 188 -10.49 -11.70 -6.68
N ARG A 189 -9.69 -10.63 -6.62
CA ARG A 189 -9.15 -10.05 -5.39
C ARG A 189 -10.24 -9.31 -4.61
N LEU A 190 -11.08 -8.53 -5.27
CA LEU A 190 -12.23 -7.86 -4.64
C LEU A 190 -13.25 -8.87 -4.09
N ILE A 191 -13.57 -9.94 -4.86
CA ILE A 191 -14.61 -10.92 -4.51
C ILE A 191 -14.11 -12.01 -3.54
N ARG A 192 -12.83 -12.08 -3.20
CA ARG A 192 -12.24 -13.22 -2.49
C ARG A 192 -13.03 -13.69 -1.27
N ASP A 193 -13.44 -12.77 -0.40
CA ASP A 193 -14.18 -13.02 0.84
C ASP A 193 -15.49 -12.22 0.87
N ARG A 194 -15.92 -11.77 -0.28
CA ARG A 194 -17.12 -10.98 -0.53
C ARG A 194 -17.96 -11.66 -1.61
N VAL A 195 -19.07 -11.04 -1.95
CA VAL A 195 -19.96 -11.49 -3.02
C VAL A 195 -19.68 -10.70 -4.29
N GLY A 196 -19.68 -11.40 -5.42
CA GLY A 196 -19.77 -10.80 -6.74
C GLY A 196 -21.06 -11.27 -7.42
N LEU A 197 -21.73 -10.37 -8.11
CA LEU A 197 -23.00 -10.64 -8.79
C LEU A 197 -22.90 -10.37 -10.30
N TYR A 198 -23.46 -11.24 -11.10
CA TYR A 198 -23.80 -11.00 -12.50
C TYR A 198 -25.25 -10.56 -12.57
N CYS A 199 -25.50 -9.38 -13.13
CA CYS A 199 -26.80 -8.74 -13.24
C CYS A 199 -27.28 -8.76 -14.71
N PRO A 200 -28.04 -9.75 -15.16
CA PRO A 200 -28.47 -9.88 -16.55
C PRO A 200 -29.35 -8.74 -17.06
N GLN A 201 -30.00 -7.99 -16.14
CA GLN A 201 -30.86 -6.86 -16.48
C GLN A 201 -30.06 -5.62 -16.86
N SER A 202 -28.83 -5.49 -16.36
CA SER A 202 -27.88 -4.47 -16.79
C SER A 202 -27.20 -4.92 -18.08
N VAL A 203 -27.53 -4.32 -19.21
CA VAL A 203 -27.04 -4.73 -20.54
C VAL A 203 -26.10 -3.66 -21.10
N VAL A 204 -24.96 -4.10 -21.62
CA VAL A 204 -24.02 -3.25 -22.37
C VAL A 204 -23.63 -3.89 -23.69
N VAL A 205 -23.46 -3.07 -24.73
CA VAL A 205 -22.99 -3.52 -26.05
C VAL A 205 -21.49 -3.27 -26.16
N HIS A 206 -20.69 -4.31 -26.37
CA HIS A 206 -19.26 -4.21 -26.57
C HIS A 206 -18.92 -4.25 -28.07
N LYS A 207 -18.47 -3.12 -28.62
CA LYS A 207 -18.25 -2.90 -30.07
C LYS A 207 -16.87 -3.39 -30.53
N THR A 208 -16.53 -4.65 -30.25
CA THR A 208 -15.29 -5.24 -30.80
C THR A 208 -15.36 -5.41 -32.32
N LYS A 209 -14.21 -5.26 -33.02
CA LYS A 209 -14.11 -5.40 -34.48
C LYS A 209 -14.54 -6.78 -35.00
N VAL A 210 -14.32 -7.83 -34.21
CA VAL A 210 -14.62 -9.22 -34.58
C VAL A 210 -15.29 -9.92 -33.39
N PHE A 211 -16.38 -10.65 -33.66
CA PHE A 211 -17.07 -11.44 -32.67
C PHE A 211 -16.18 -12.59 -32.17
N GLY A 212 -16.05 -12.75 -30.86
CA GLY A 212 -15.30 -13.86 -30.26
C GLY A 212 -13.79 -13.86 -30.52
N ALA A 213 -13.18 -12.70 -30.71
CA ALA A 213 -11.76 -12.53 -31.06
C ALA A 213 -10.73 -13.12 -30.07
N SER A 214 -11.16 -13.77 -28.97
CA SER A 214 -10.27 -14.49 -28.04
C SER A 214 -9.53 -15.68 -28.65
N ASP A 215 -10.01 -16.16 -29.83
CA ASP A 215 -9.41 -17.27 -30.56
C ASP A 215 -8.39 -16.82 -31.63
N ALA A 216 -8.16 -15.50 -31.80
CA ALA A 216 -7.12 -14.98 -32.66
C ALA A 216 -5.73 -15.35 -32.12
N ASP A 217 -4.79 -15.60 -33.04
CA ASP A 217 -3.39 -15.87 -32.66
C ASP A 217 -2.82 -14.67 -31.87
N PRO A 218 -2.42 -14.84 -30.61
CA PRO A 218 -1.95 -13.74 -29.77
C PRO A 218 -0.60 -13.16 -30.19
N GLY A 219 0.18 -13.87 -31.01
CA GLY A 219 1.52 -13.45 -31.43
C GLY A 219 2.42 -13.08 -30.26
N GLU A 220 3.17 -11.97 -30.36
CA GLU A 220 4.05 -11.47 -29.29
C GLU A 220 3.29 -11.08 -28.00
N ARG A 221 1.98 -10.76 -28.06
CA ARG A 221 1.17 -10.45 -26.88
C ARG A 221 1.01 -11.65 -25.95
N PHE A 222 1.28 -12.87 -26.43
CA PHE A 222 1.30 -14.08 -25.59
C PHE A 222 2.27 -13.97 -24.42
N PHE A 223 3.29 -13.11 -24.54
CA PHE A 223 4.17 -12.76 -23.42
C PHE A 223 3.40 -12.27 -22.20
N PHE A 224 2.45 -11.36 -22.37
CA PHE A 224 1.65 -10.82 -21.27
C PHE A 224 0.73 -11.88 -20.66
N GLU A 225 0.08 -12.70 -21.51
CA GLU A 225 -0.75 -13.81 -21.02
C GLU A 225 0.05 -14.74 -20.10
N VAL A 226 1.27 -15.11 -20.50
CA VAL A 226 2.11 -16.03 -19.72
C VAL A 226 2.64 -15.37 -18.45
N ARG A 227 3.26 -14.19 -18.56
CA ARG A 227 3.82 -13.46 -17.43
C ARG A 227 2.77 -13.18 -16.36
N ASN A 228 1.64 -12.64 -16.76
CA ASN A 228 0.56 -12.24 -15.87
C ASN A 228 -0.11 -13.46 -15.21
N LYS A 229 -0.25 -14.59 -15.91
CA LYS A 229 -0.72 -15.85 -15.30
C LYS A 229 0.26 -16.39 -14.27
N VAL A 230 1.57 -16.28 -14.50
CA VAL A 230 2.56 -16.66 -13.49
C VAL A 230 2.39 -15.77 -12.24
N TRP A 231 2.28 -14.47 -12.39
CA TRP A 231 2.04 -13.55 -11.28
C TRP A 231 0.72 -13.85 -10.55
N LEU A 232 -0.35 -14.07 -11.30
CA LEU A 232 -1.66 -14.43 -10.74
C LEU A 232 -1.58 -15.67 -9.83
N PHE A 233 -0.92 -16.73 -10.28
CA PHE A 233 -0.86 -17.99 -9.53
C PHE A 233 0.18 -17.99 -8.40
N THR A 234 1.26 -17.21 -8.53
CA THR A 234 2.35 -17.23 -7.55
C THR A 234 2.30 -16.08 -6.54
N ARG A 235 1.77 -14.90 -6.93
CA ARG A 235 1.88 -13.67 -6.15
C ARG A 235 0.53 -13.07 -5.75
N SER A 236 -0.52 -13.17 -6.61
CA SER A 236 -1.84 -12.63 -6.26
C SER A 236 -2.47 -13.38 -5.11
N ARG A 237 -3.18 -12.63 -4.26
CA ARG A 237 -4.01 -13.14 -3.17
C ARG A 237 -5.47 -13.34 -3.60
N GLY A 238 -5.84 -13.03 -4.84
CA GLY A 238 -7.22 -13.11 -5.35
C GLY A 238 -7.78 -14.53 -5.34
N LEU A 239 -6.97 -15.56 -5.60
CA LEU A 239 -7.39 -16.95 -5.68
C LEU A 239 -6.95 -17.76 -4.45
N ARG A 240 -7.82 -18.68 -4.01
CA ARG A 240 -7.50 -19.71 -3.01
C ARG A 240 -6.58 -20.79 -3.61
N PRO A 241 -5.80 -21.54 -2.82
CA PRO A 241 -4.87 -22.54 -3.34
C PRO A 241 -5.51 -23.57 -4.29
N VAL A 242 -6.72 -24.05 -3.96
CA VAL A 242 -7.47 -24.98 -4.80
C VAL A 242 -7.89 -24.32 -6.12
N GLU A 243 -8.34 -23.08 -6.08
CA GLU A 243 -8.68 -22.30 -7.28
C GLU A 243 -7.46 -22.12 -8.18
N LYS A 244 -6.28 -21.81 -7.59
CA LYS A 244 -5.01 -21.69 -8.33
C LYS A 244 -4.68 -22.99 -9.08
N ALA A 245 -4.88 -24.15 -8.46
CA ALA A 245 -4.64 -25.43 -9.10
C ALA A 245 -5.61 -25.67 -10.28
N VAL A 246 -6.92 -25.45 -10.08
CA VAL A 246 -7.94 -25.64 -11.11
C VAL A 246 -7.76 -24.67 -12.29
N TYR A 247 -7.59 -23.37 -11.99
CA TYR A 247 -7.38 -22.37 -13.04
C TYR A 247 -6.01 -22.54 -13.72
N GLY A 248 -4.99 -23.01 -12.99
CA GLY A 248 -3.69 -23.35 -13.56
C GLY A 248 -3.79 -24.47 -14.59
N ALA A 249 -4.44 -25.58 -14.25
CA ALA A 249 -4.67 -26.69 -15.17
C ALA A 249 -5.46 -26.25 -16.42
N SER A 250 -6.53 -25.45 -16.22
CA SER A 250 -7.30 -24.85 -17.32
C SER A 250 -6.46 -23.94 -18.21
N THR A 251 -5.54 -23.16 -17.61
CA THR A 251 -4.62 -22.29 -18.34
C THR A 251 -3.66 -23.09 -19.21
N LEU A 252 -3.03 -24.14 -18.66
CA LEU A 252 -2.14 -25.01 -19.43
C LEU A 252 -2.85 -25.67 -20.62
N ARG A 253 -4.10 -26.16 -20.40
CA ARG A 253 -4.91 -26.72 -21.47
C ARG A 253 -5.23 -25.67 -22.56
N ARG A 254 -5.51 -24.42 -22.18
CA ARG A 254 -5.76 -23.33 -23.15
C ARG A 254 -4.48 -23.01 -23.91
N TRP A 255 -3.32 -22.88 -23.27
CA TRP A 255 -2.05 -22.64 -23.94
C TRP A 255 -1.72 -23.75 -24.96
N ALA A 256 -1.92 -25.02 -24.60
CA ALA A 256 -1.74 -26.13 -25.53
C ALA A 256 -2.60 -25.96 -26.81
N ARG A 257 -3.89 -25.61 -26.64
CA ARG A 257 -4.79 -25.32 -27.78
C ARG A 257 -4.34 -24.11 -28.59
N THR A 258 -3.83 -23.04 -27.94
CA THR A 258 -3.28 -21.88 -28.65
C THR A 258 -2.09 -22.28 -29.52
N PHE A 259 -1.18 -23.11 -29.02
CA PHE A 259 -0.07 -23.65 -29.81
C PHE A 259 -0.53 -24.57 -30.96
N GLU A 260 -1.58 -25.35 -30.74
CA GLU A 260 -2.15 -26.22 -31.77
C GLU A 260 -2.73 -25.43 -32.93
N LYS A 261 -3.48 -24.34 -32.65
CA LYS A 261 -4.17 -23.51 -33.64
C LYS A 261 -3.25 -22.46 -34.30
N SER A 262 -2.15 -22.09 -33.70
CA SER A 262 -1.28 -21.02 -34.20
C SER A 262 -0.48 -21.45 -35.43
N GLU A 263 -0.41 -20.54 -36.40
CA GLU A 263 0.43 -20.65 -37.59
C GLU A 263 1.89 -20.26 -37.28
N ASP A 264 2.13 -19.34 -36.31
CA ASP A 264 3.47 -18.90 -35.87
C ASP A 264 3.84 -19.40 -34.46
N ARG A 265 4.05 -20.71 -34.37
CA ARG A 265 4.49 -21.37 -33.12
C ARG A 265 5.87 -20.90 -32.65
N ALA A 266 6.70 -20.33 -33.54
CA ALA A 266 8.04 -19.85 -33.17
C ALA A 266 7.94 -18.59 -32.31
N THR A 267 7.08 -17.64 -32.69
CA THR A 267 6.77 -16.46 -31.90
C THR A 267 6.13 -16.81 -30.56
N LEU A 268 5.17 -17.76 -30.54
CA LEU A 268 4.58 -18.21 -29.28
C LEU A 268 5.62 -18.86 -28.34
N ARG A 269 6.57 -19.66 -28.85
CA ARG A 269 7.65 -20.24 -28.03
C ARG A 269 8.56 -19.17 -27.42
N ARG A 270 8.93 -18.14 -28.20
CA ARG A 270 9.71 -17.00 -27.70
C ARG A 270 8.95 -16.26 -26.61
N ALA A 271 7.70 -15.92 -26.86
CA ALA A 271 6.83 -15.22 -25.90
C ALA A 271 6.61 -16.05 -24.63
N LEU A 272 6.40 -17.38 -24.74
CA LEU A 272 6.28 -18.28 -23.60
C LEU A 272 7.53 -18.26 -22.71
N ARG A 273 8.73 -18.44 -23.32
CA ARG A 273 9.99 -18.45 -22.58
C ARG A 273 10.23 -17.12 -21.87
N ARG A 274 10.07 -16.00 -22.59
CA ARG A 274 10.22 -14.65 -22.03
C ARG A 274 9.21 -14.39 -20.91
N GLY A 275 7.94 -14.76 -21.11
CA GLY A 275 6.89 -14.61 -20.12
C GLY A 275 7.11 -15.44 -18.85
N LEU A 276 7.52 -16.71 -18.99
CA LEU A 276 7.87 -17.56 -17.85
C LEU A 276 9.07 -16.99 -17.08
N THR A 277 10.14 -16.63 -17.78
CA THR A 277 11.33 -16.02 -17.15
C THR A 277 10.95 -14.75 -16.39
N ALA A 278 10.27 -13.80 -17.05
CA ALA A 278 9.86 -12.54 -16.41
C ALA A 278 8.93 -12.76 -15.21
N GLY A 279 7.93 -13.64 -15.35
CA GLY A 279 6.98 -13.93 -14.29
C GLY A 279 7.56 -14.63 -13.06
N LEU A 280 8.54 -15.53 -13.27
CA LEU A 280 9.18 -16.27 -12.17
C LEU A 280 10.27 -15.45 -11.48
N THR A 281 11.06 -14.69 -12.24
CA THR A 281 12.21 -13.94 -11.70
C THR A 281 11.84 -12.63 -11.05
N LYS A 282 10.79 -11.93 -11.57
CA LYS A 282 10.35 -10.61 -11.09
C LYS A 282 8.87 -10.65 -10.75
N GLY A 283 8.47 -9.91 -9.70
CA GLY A 283 7.06 -9.60 -9.43
C GLY A 283 6.58 -8.41 -10.27
N PRO A 284 5.26 -8.11 -10.26
CA PRO A 284 4.78 -6.85 -10.79
C PRO A 284 5.42 -5.71 -9.99
N ARG A 285 5.80 -4.64 -10.69
CA ARG A 285 6.30 -3.42 -10.06
C ARG A 285 5.15 -2.71 -9.33
N PRO A 286 5.44 -1.98 -8.24
CA PRO A 286 4.44 -1.16 -7.56
C PRO A 286 3.81 -0.12 -8.50
N ASN A 287 2.51 0.14 -8.33
CA ASN A 287 1.81 1.13 -9.15
C ASN A 287 2.47 2.52 -9.17
N PRO A 288 2.94 3.08 -8.01
CA PRO A 288 3.62 4.38 -8.03
C PRO A 288 4.83 4.43 -8.97
N GLU A 289 5.61 3.35 -9.05
CA GLU A 289 6.76 3.27 -9.97
C GLU A 289 6.32 3.24 -11.44
N VAL A 290 5.33 2.39 -11.77
CA VAL A 290 4.85 2.22 -13.16
C VAL A 290 4.11 3.45 -13.65
N LEU A 291 3.26 4.04 -12.80
CA LEU A 291 2.41 5.16 -13.17
C LEU A 291 3.15 6.49 -13.19
N HIS A 292 4.16 6.66 -12.33
CA HIS A 292 5.05 7.83 -12.38
C HIS A 292 5.80 7.93 -13.71
N GLU A 293 6.21 6.80 -14.30
CA GLU A 293 6.81 6.76 -15.63
C GLU A 293 5.86 7.24 -16.74
N ALA A 294 4.56 7.31 -16.46
CA ALA A 294 3.51 7.79 -17.37
C ALA A 294 2.98 9.19 -17.00
N GLY A 295 3.70 9.91 -16.14
CA GLY A 295 3.35 11.25 -15.69
C GLY A 295 2.20 11.28 -14.66
N TRP A 296 1.79 10.11 -14.10
CA TRP A 296 0.76 10.05 -13.07
C TRP A 296 1.40 10.01 -11.69
N ILE A 297 1.07 11.01 -10.87
CA ILE A 297 1.36 10.99 -9.45
C ILE A 297 0.06 10.61 -8.76
N SER A 298 0.03 9.43 -8.12
CA SER A 298 -1.17 8.95 -7.44
C SER A 298 -1.67 10.01 -6.44
N PRO A 299 -2.97 10.32 -6.42
CA PRO A 299 -3.54 11.20 -5.40
C PRO A 299 -3.28 10.71 -3.97
N ALA A 300 -3.12 9.40 -3.79
CA ALA A 300 -2.62 8.82 -2.54
C ALA A 300 -1.16 9.20 -2.23
N THR A 301 -0.41 9.71 -3.22
CA THR A 301 0.94 10.25 -3.08
C THR A 301 1.02 11.76 -3.39
N SER A 302 -0.08 12.36 -3.87
CA SER A 302 -0.13 13.75 -4.31
C SER A 302 -1.24 14.49 -3.59
N THR A 303 -0.91 15.13 -2.47
CA THR A 303 -1.71 16.21 -1.93
C THR A 303 -1.25 17.55 -2.50
N VAL A 304 -1.48 17.78 -3.81
CA VAL A 304 -1.45 19.14 -4.37
C VAL A 304 -2.65 19.31 -5.29
N THR A 305 -3.70 19.88 -4.74
CA THR A 305 -4.80 20.47 -5.51
C THR A 305 -4.31 21.81 -6.07
N PRO A 306 -4.44 22.09 -7.38
CA PRO A 306 -4.17 23.44 -7.89
C PRO A 306 -5.37 24.35 -7.54
N GLY A 307 -5.16 25.25 -6.61
CA GLY A 307 -6.00 26.42 -6.39
C GLY A 307 -7.02 26.31 -5.26
N ASN A 308 -6.61 26.42 -4.05
CA ASN A 308 -7.05 27.38 -3.07
C ASN A 308 -6.28 27.20 -1.76
N GLU A 309 -5.88 28.29 -1.13
CA GLU A 309 -5.34 28.47 0.21
C GLU A 309 -4.71 27.23 0.89
N LEU A 310 -3.44 27.34 1.26
CA LEU A 310 -2.69 26.48 2.16
C LEU A 310 -3.61 25.75 3.16
N SER A 311 -4.14 24.57 2.80
CA SER A 311 -4.72 23.67 3.78
C SER A 311 -3.54 23.19 4.65
N LYS A 312 -3.46 23.73 5.86
CA LYS A 312 -2.60 23.20 6.92
C LYS A 312 -2.93 21.71 7.02
N GLY A 313 -1.99 20.83 6.60
CA GLY A 313 -2.14 19.39 6.75
C GLY A 313 -2.56 19.01 8.18
N GLN A 314 -3.01 17.77 8.39
CA GLN A 314 -3.51 17.36 9.71
C GLN A 314 -2.50 17.71 10.81
N PRO A 315 -2.95 18.29 11.94
CA PRO A 315 -2.07 18.58 13.06
C PRO A 315 -1.52 17.26 13.64
N PHE A 316 -0.30 17.32 14.15
CA PHE A 316 0.36 16.17 14.75
C PHE A 316 1.10 16.58 16.01
N SER A 317 1.26 15.62 16.93
CA SER A 317 2.05 15.75 18.14
C SER A 317 3.46 15.25 17.92
N LEU A 318 4.46 15.92 18.46
CA LEU A 318 5.83 15.43 18.57
C LEU A 318 6.04 14.85 19.97
N LEU A 319 6.41 13.57 20.05
CA LEU A 319 6.68 12.87 21.32
C LEU A 319 8.18 12.68 21.50
N ILE A 320 8.75 13.34 22.51
CA ILE A 320 10.14 13.22 22.94
C ILE A 320 10.17 12.70 24.37
N SER A 321 11.06 11.75 24.67
CA SER A 321 11.32 11.33 26.05
C SER A 321 12.78 11.57 26.41
N THR A 322 13.01 12.02 27.66
CA THR A 322 14.34 12.26 28.23
C THR A 322 14.44 11.65 29.61
N TRP A 323 15.64 11.29 30.03
CA TRP A 323 15.93 10.70 31.32
C TRP A 323 17.27 11.23 31.86
N ARG A 324 17.59 10.91 33.12
CA ARG A 324 18.81 11.40 33.82
C ARG A 324 20.14 11.18 33.12
N GLY A 325 20.21 10.31 32.11
CA GLY A 325 21.43 10.01 31.38
C GLY A 325 21.61 10.83 30.11
N ASP A 326 20.63 11.63 29.72
CA ASP A 326 20.69 12.49 28.54
C ASP A 326 21.45 13.78 28.84
N ARG A 327 22.04 14.34 27.79
CA ARG A 327 22.76 15.59 27.86
C ARG A 327 21.86 16.76 27.49
N PRO A 328 21.91 17.88 28.23
CA PRO A 328 21.09 19.07 27.93
C PRO A 328 21.28 19.61 26.52
N ASP A 329 22.55 19.67 26.03
CA ASP A 329 22.86 20.15 24.68
C ASP A 329 22.30 19.26 23.56
N TYR A 330 22.27 17.96 23.77
CA TYR A 330 21.66 17.02 22.81
C TYR A 330 20.12 17.13 22.79
N LEU A 331 19.49 17.25 23.96
CA LEU A 331 18.04 17.47 24.05
C LEU A 331 17.66 18.77 23.32
N ARG A 332 18.44 19.84 23.50
CA ARG A 332 18.23 21.11 22.79
C ARG A 332 18.32 20.92 21.28
N GLU A 333 19.36 20.24 20.79
CA GLU A 333 19.57 19.99 19.36
C GLU A 333 18.41 19.15 18.77
N ALA A 334 17.99 18.09 19.46
CA ALA A 334 16.86 17.25 19.08
C ALA A 334 15.54 18.04 18.99
N PHE A 335 15.29 18.90 19.97
CA PHE A 335 14.10 19.74 20.03
C PHE A 335 14.08 20.76 18.89
N ILE A 336 15.16 21.58 18.76
CA ILE A 336 15.27 22.62 17.73
C ILE A 336 15.13 22.02 16.33
N SER A 337 15.85 20.94 16.04
CA SER A 337 15.77 20.28 14.72
C SER A 337 14.40 19.68 14.41
N SER A 338 13.60 19.33 15.42
CA SER A 338 12.30 18.70 15.25
C SER A 338 11.12 19.68 15.39
N VAL A 339 11.37 20.92 15.82
CA VAL A 339 10.35 21.97 16.02
C VAL A 339 10.65 23.21 15.18
N ASP A 340 11.76 23.90 15.49
CA ASP A 340 12.06 25.20 14.90
C ASP A 340 12.47 25.11 13.43
N GLU A 341 13.32 24.14 13.11
CA GLU A 341 13.93 23.97 11.79
C GLU A 341 13.07 23.19 10.81
N GLN A 342 11.89 22.67 11.24
CA GLN A 342 11.03 21.91 10.37
C GLN A 342 10.24 22.77 9.39
N THR A 343 10.22 22.37 8.12
CA THR A 343 9.36 22.97 7.08
C THR A 343 7.87 22.77 7.40
N ARG A 344 7.52 21.66 8.08
CA ARG A 344 6.20 21.39 8.63
C ARG A 344 6.32 21.14 10.13
N ARG A 345 5.93 22.12 10.94
CA ARG A 345 6.06 22.10 12.40
C ARG A 345 4.98 21.22 13.05
N PRO A 346 5.28 20.58 14.21
CA PRO A 346 4.26 19.95 15.04
C PRO A 346 3.26 20.99 15.56
N ALA A 347 2.05 20.55 15.88
CA ALA A 347 1.05 21.41 16.51
C ALA A 347 1.26 21.51 18.02
N GLU A 348 1.89 20.49 18.61
CA GLU A 348 2.33 20.44 20.01
C GLU A 348 3.54 19.54 20.17
N VAL A 349 4.24 19.68 21.27
CA VAL A 349 5.27 18.77 21.76
C VAL A 349 4.82 18.16 23.08
N VAL A 350 4.93 16.85 23.21
CA VAL A 350 4.83 16.15 24.49
C VAL A 350 6.24 15.71 24.88
N LEU A 351 6.79 16.36 25.91
CA LEU A 351 8.10 16.07 26.46
C LEU A 351 7.96 15.28 27.75
N VAL A 352 8.37 14.00 27.72
CA VAL A 352 8.28 13.11 28.88
C VAL A 352 9.63 13.07 29.59
N GLN A 353 9.63 13.41 30.87
CA GLN A 353 10.76 13.25 31.77
C GLN A 353 10.62 11.93 32.54
N ASP A 354 11.43 10.93 32.22
CA ASP A 354 11.39 9.60 32.83
C ASP A 354 12.19 9.57 34.14
N GLY A 355 11.53 10.01 35.20
CA GLY A 355 12.07 10.11 36.56
C GLY A 355 12.89 11.38 36.81
N PRO A 356 13.46 11.52 38.03
CA PRO A 356 14.29 12.66 38.40
C PRO A 356 15.52 12.83 37.49
N VAL A 357 15.79 14.05 37.07
CA VAL A 357 16.93 14.42 36.21
C VAL A 357 17.88 15.38 36.93
N PRO A 358 19.16 15.52 36.49
CA PRO A 358 20.09 16.52 37.01
C PRO A 358 19.58 17.96 36.80
N ASP A 359 19.97 18.88 37.68
CA ASP A 359 19.53 20.28 37.65
C ASP A 359 19.78 20.97 36.31
N GLU A 360 20.90 20.67 35.65
CA GLU A 360 21.25 21.24 34.33
C GLU A 360 20.27 20.78 33.24
N LEU A 361 19.84 19.50 33.28
CA LEU A 361 18.87 18.97 32.34
C LEU A 361 17.46 19.48 32.66
N ALA A 362 17.11 19.61 33.96
CA ALA A 362 15.84 20.20 34.37
C ALA A 362 15.72 21.67 33.93
N ALA A 363 16.82 22.45 34.07
CA ALA A 363 16.86 23.83 33.58
C ALA A 363 16.68 23.91 32.05
N GLU A 364 17.27 22.98 31.31
CA GLU A 364 17.10 22.92 29.85
C GLU A 364 15.67 22.56 29.46
N ILE A 365 15.06 21.59 30.10
CA ILE A 365 13.66 21.23 29.88
C ILE A 365 12.76 22.44 30.09
N GLN A 366 12.94 23.14 31.22
CA GLN A 366 12.17 24.35 31.51
C GLN A 366 12.38 25.44 30.47
N HIS A 367 13.63 25.66 30.04
CA HIS A 367 13.95 26.62 28.98
C HIS A 367 13.22 26.28 27.66
N LEU A 368 13.23 25.00 27.23
CA LEU A 368 12.54 24.55 26.01
C LEU A 368 11.02 24.72 26.10
N VAL A 369 10.44 24.44 27.28
CA VAL A 369 8.99 24.64 27.53
C VAL A 369 8.62 26.12 27.40
N GLU A 370 9.42 27.04 27.97
CA GLU A 370 9.16 28.47 27.97
C GLU A 370 9.39 29.16 26.61
N THR A 371 10.35 28.67 25.81
CA THR A 371 10.79 29.32 24.57
C THR A 371 10.23 28.68 23.31
N SER A 372 9.56 27.56 23.42
CA SER A 372 9.00 26.84 22.27
C SER A 372 8.00 27.67 21.46
N PRO A 373 8.08 27.67 20.12
CA PRO A 373 7.10 28.34 19.27
C PRO A 373 5.75 27.61 19.18
N VAL A 374 5.64 26.41 19.78
CA VAL A 374 4.42 25.59 19.85
C VAL A 374 4.15 25.17 21.29
N PRO A 375 2.90 24.84 21.67
CA PRO A 375 2.60 24.34 23.02
C PRO A 375 3.45 23.12 23.38
N VAL A 376 3.96 23.09 24.60
CA VAL A 376 4.73 21.95 25.16
C VAL A 376 4.02 21.42 26.38
N SER A 377 3.63 20.15 26.33
CA SER A 377 3.10 19.39 27.47
C SER A 377 4.26 18.66 28.14
N HIS A 378 4.69 19.13 29.32
CA HIS A 378 5.74 18.48 30.09
C HIS A 378 5.12 17.42 31.02
N VAL A 379 5.48 16.15 30.81
CA VAL A 379 5.01 15.00 31.58
C VAL A 379 6.14 14.49 32.47
N GLU A 380 6.05 14.75 33.75
CA GLU A 380 7.02 14.29 34.75
C GLU A 380 6.60 12.93 35.34
N MET A 381 7.47 11.93 35.20
CA MET A 381 7.29 10.65 35.87
C MET A 381 7.98 10.69 37.25
N PRO A 382 7.32 10.16 38.33
CA PRO A 382 7.92 10.20 39.67
C PRO A 382 9.19 9.35 39.81
N ASP A 383 9.28 8.27 39.03
CA ASP A 383 10.39 7.33 38.99
C ASP A 383 10.80 7.04 37.56
N ASN A 384 12.06 6.60 37.35
CA ASN A 384 12.49 6.09 36.05
C ASN A 384 11.85 4.72 35.80
N VAL A 385 10.88 4.69 34.89
CA VAL A 385 10.11 3.48 34.53
C VAL A 385 10.62 2.83 33.24
N GLY A 386 11.54 3.46 32.54
CA GLY A 386 12.10 3.01 31.27
C GLY A 386 11.34 3.51 30.05
N LEU A 387 11.99 3.42 28.88
CA LEU A 387 11.55 4.07 27.62
C LEU A 387 10.12 3.67 27.22
N GLY A 388 9.78 2.38 27.26
CA GLY A 388 8.45 1.92 26.83
C GLY A 388 7.31 2.54 27.63
N PRO A 389 7.26 2.36 28.97
CA PRO A 389 6.24 2.99 29.82
C PRO A 389 6.22 4.52 29.74
N ALA A 390 7.39 5.17 29.62
CA ALA A 390 7.48 6.63 29.46
C ALA A 390 6.84 7.09 28.13
N LEU A 391 7.13 6.41 27.02
CA LEU A 391 6.49 6.70 25.72
C LEU A 391 4.98 6.42 25.76
N ASP A 392 4.52 5.39 26.48
CA ASP A 392 3.09 5.09 26.64
C ASP A 392 2.36 6.19 27.43
N ALA A 393 3.01 6.73 28.47
CA ALA A 393 2.49 7.87 29.23
C ALA A 393 2.41 9.13 28.34
N GLY A 394 3.48 9.44 27.60
CA GLY A 394 3.50 10.58 26.68
C GLY A 394 2.48 10.43 25.54
N LEU A 395 2.31 9.24 24.99
CA LEU A 395 1.31 8.98 23.95
C LEU A 395 -0.12 9.23 24.42
N LYS A 396 -0.42 8.96 25.70
CA LYS A 396 -1.72 9.28 26.31
C LYS A 396 -1.93 10.78 26.47
N ALA A 397 -0.86 11.54 26.67
CA ALA A 397 -0.89 13.00 26.78
C ALA A 397 -0.96 13.71 25.41
N CYS A 398 -0.62 13.05 24.31
CA CYS A 398 -0.76 13.61 22.96
C CYS A 398 -2.23 13.89 22.63
N GLU A 399 -2.52 15.09 22.12
CA GLU A 399 -3.89 15.49 21.72
C GLU A 399 -4.24 15.02 20.31
N HIS A 400 -3.25 14.93 19.41
CA HIS A 400 -3.48 14.63 18.01
C HIS A 400 -3.43 13.14 17.68
N GLU A 401 -4.14 12.76 16.62
CA GLU A 401 -4.19 11.38 16.13
C GLU A 401 -2.86 10.93 15.51
N ILE A 402 -2.13 11.86 14.87
CA ILE A 402 -0.81 11.57 14.30
C ILE A 402 0.25 11.97 15.33
N VAL A 403 1.15 11.04 15.61
CA VAL A 403 2.25 11.26 16.56
C VAL A 403 3.58 10.93 15.89
N ALA A 404 4.50 11.88 15.89
CA ALA A 404 5.88 11.70 15.47
C ALA A 404 6.76 11.45 16.71
N ARG A 405 7.62 10.46 16.64
CA ARG A 405 8.53 10.12 17.74
C ARG A 405 9.92 10.68 17.47
N MET A 406 10.63 11.10 18.51
CA MET A 406 12.02 11.55 18.46
C MET A 406 12.80 11.14 19.71
N ASP A 407 14.07 10.72 19.55
CA ASP A 407 14.99 10.52 20.65
C ASP A 407 15.59 11.86 21.11
N ALA A 408 15.95 11.98 22.37
CA ALA A 408 16.51 13.20 22.97
C ALA A 408 17.96 13.48 22.57
N ASP A 409 18.60 12.59 21.82
CA ASP A 409 20.01 12.71 21.40
C ASP A 409 20.19 12.66 19.87
N ASP A 410 19.10 12.61 19.09
CA ASP A 410 19.11 12.54 17.64
C ASP A 410 18.78 13.89 16.99
N VAL A 411 18.96 14.02 15.67
CA VAL A 411 18.71 15.25 14.92
C VAL A 411 17.81 14.96 13.72
N SER A 412 16.70 15.67 13.60
CA SER A 412 15.77 15.56 12.46
C SER A 412 16.29 16.31 11.23
N ALA A 413 16.09 15.76 10.02
CA ALA A 413 16.25 16.52 8.79
C ALA A 413 15.15 17.60 8.69
N PRO A 414 15.42 18.79 8.12
CA PRO A 414 14.47 19.90 8.09
C PRO A 414 13.14 19.61 7.41
N ASP A 415 13.13 18.69 6.45
CA ASP A 415 11.96 18.28 5.66
C ASP A 415 11.36 16.94 6.09
N ARG A 416 11.72 16.46 7.29
CA ARG A 416 11.31 15.16 7.80
C ARG A 416 9.78 15.00 7.79
N PHE A 417 9.08 15.91 8.43
CA PHE A 417 7.64 15.77 8.60
C PHE A 417 6.88 16.12 7.32
N GLU A 418 7.38 17.01 6.50
CA GLU A 418 6.84 17.29 5.17
C GLU A 418 6.81 16.01 4.29
N LYS A 419 7.80 15.13 4.44
CA LYS A 419 7.93 13.88 3.68
C LYS A 419 7.18 12.69 4.30
N GLN A 420 7.11 12.59 5.62
CA GLN A 420 6.50 11.44 6.30
C GLN A 420 4.98 11.58 6.48
N LEU A 421 4.49 12.77 6.82
CA LEU A 421 3.08 12.98 7.14
C LEU A 421 2.13 12.68 5.98
N PRO A 422 2.44 13.01 4.72
CA PRO A 422 1.58 12.65 3.60
C PRO A 422 1.28 11.14 3.50
N LEU A 423 2.23 10.29 3.89
CA LEU A 423 2.01 8.83 3.90
C LEU A 423 1.04 8.40 4.99
N VAL A 424 1.09 9.04 6.18
CA VAL A 424 0.12 8.80 7.25
C VAL A 424 -1.25 9.33 6.85
N GLU A 425 -1.32 10.54 6.29
CA GLU A 425 -2.55 11.16 5.79
C GLU A 425 -3.19 10.32 4.69
N ALA A 426 -2.38 9.67 3.84
CA ALA A 426 -2.82 8.74 2.80
C ALA A 426 -3.24 7.35 3.32
N GLY A 427 -3.27 7.13 4.64
CA GLY A 427 -3.79 5.91 5.25
C GLY A 427 -2.74 4.92 5.77
N ALA A 428 -1.46 5.28 5.83
CA ALA A 428 -0.50 4.48 6.57
C ALA A 428 -0.72 4.67 8.09
N ASP A 429 -0.62 3.58 8.85
CA ASP A 429 -0.75 3.60 10.30
C ASP A 429 0.60 3.76 11.01
N ILE A 430 1.69 3.40 10.34
CA ILE A 430 3.07 3.60 10.79
C ILE A 430 3.98 3.87 9.59
N VAL A 431 4.77 4.95 9.69
CA VAL A 431 5.73 5.39 8.67
C VAL A 431 7.10 5.56 9.31
N GLY A 432 8.08 4.81 8.85
CA GLY A 432 9.49 5.01 9.20
C GLY A 432 10.29 5.66 8.09
N SER A 433 11.55 5.91 8.34
CA SER A 433 12.50 6.38 7.31
C SER A 433 13.90 5.77 7.46
N GLY A 434 14.74 5.99 6.46
CA GLY A 434 16.18 5.81 6.62
C GLY A 434 16.74 6.72 7.70
N LEU A 435 17.96 6.43 8.12
CA LEU A 435 18.73 7.30 9.02
C LEU A 435 20.21 7.30 8.68
N TRP A 436 20.88 8.41 9.02
CA TRP A 436 22.33 8.50 9.07
C TRP A 436 22.82 8.16 10.48
N GLU A 437 23.87 7.33 10.61
CA GLU A 437 24.58 7.16 11.87
C GLU A 437 25.74 8.18 11.91
N PHE A 438 25.83 9.00 12.97
CA PHE A 438 26.88 10.01 13.13
C PHE A 438 27.50 9.98 14.52
N GLY A 439 28.71 10.53 14.65
CA GLY A 439 29.45 10.62 15.90
C GLY A 439 29.06 11.84 16.74
N GLU A 440 29.97 12.81 16.90
CA GLU A 440 29.74 14.03 17.68
C GLU A 440 28.99 15.10 16.89
N SER A 441 29.23 15.20 15.57
CA SER A 441 28.64 16.19 14.67
C SER A 441 27.91 15.52 13.52
N THR A 442 26.78 16.08 13.06
CA THR A 442 26.01 15.61 11.90
C THR A 442 26.82 15.53 10.61
N GLY A 443 27.94 16.27 10.52
CA GLY A 443 28.89 16.16 9.42
C GLY A 443 29.78 14.91 9.48
N ASP A 444 29.90 14.25 10.64
CA ASP A 444 30.72 13.04 10.83
C ASP A 444 29.85 11.77 10.68
N VAL A 445 29.41 11.51 9.46
CA VAL A 445 28.58 10.36 9.14
C VAL A 445 29.43 9.09 9.10
N VAL A 446 29.12 8.15 10.01
CA VAL A 446 29.82 6.85 10.14
C VAL A 446 29.05 5.69 9.52
N GLY A 447 27.77 5.86 9.20
CA GLY A 447 26.94 4.81 8.62
C GLY A 447 25.59 5.30 8.09
N ARG A 448 24.88 4.39 7.42
CA ARG A 448 23.51 4.61 6.94
C ARG A 448 22.69 3.36 7.18
N ARG A 449 21.43 3.53 7.63
CA ARG A 449 20.45 2.45 7.65
C ARG A 449 19.30 2.78 6.72
N THR A 450 19.04 1.87 5.79
CA THR A 450 17.90 1.97 4.88
C THR A 450 16.91 0.84 5.21
N PRO A 451 15.68 1.16 5.63
CA PRO A 451 14.67 0.14 5.91
C PRO A 451 14.08 -0.41 4.59
N PRO A 452 13.41 -1.56 4.62
CA PRO A 452 12.62 -2.02 3.48
C PRO A 452 11.44 -1.05 3.25
N THR A 453 11.17 -0.71 1.98
CA THR A 453 10.09 0.23 1.62
C THR A 453 8.84 -0.46 1.08
N ASP A 454 8.97 -1.71 0.63
CA ASP A 454 7.83 -2.51 0.17
C ASP A 454 7.01 -3.01 1.38
N PRO A 455 5.70 -2.71 1.47
CA PRO A 455 4.86 -3.10 2.60
C PRO A 455 4.80 -4.62 2.83
N ASP A 456 4.83 -5.43 1.78
CA ASP A 456 4.86 -6.90 1.90
C ASP A 456 6.23 -7.39 2.39
N GLU A 457 7.30 -6.72 2.02
CA GLU A 457 8.63 -6.98 2.59
C GLU A 457 8.68 -6.61 4.07
N ILE A 458 8.14 -5.45 4.47
CA ILE A 458 8.02 -5.02 5.86
C ILE A 458 7.28 -6.09 6.68
N ARG A 459 6.10 -6.53 6.23
CA ARG A 459 5.29 -7.58 6.88
C ARG A 459 5.99 -8.94 6.95
N ARG A 460 6.86 -9.26 6.02
CA ARG A 460 7.64 -10.50 6.02
C ARG A 460 8.84 -10.42 6.95
N VAL A 461 9.54 -9.29 6.89
CA VAL A 461 10.79 -9.07 7.63
C VAL A 461 10.56 -8.93 9.13
N ILE A 462 9.42 -8.34 9.56
CA ILE A 462 9.09 -8.08 10.96
C ILE A 462 9.13 -9.37 11.82
N ARG A 463 8.86 -10.54 11.25
CA ARG A 463 8.94 -11.82 11.96
C ARG A 463 10.37 -12.25 12.29
N PHE A 464 11.36 -11.59 11.72
CA PHE A 464 12.77 -11.92 11.88
C PHE A 464 13.61 -10.77 12.44
N ARG A 465 13.38 -9.55 12.00
CA ARG A 465 14.06 -8.32 12.46
C ARG A 465 13.10 -7.14 12.37
N ASP A 466 13.34 -6.11 13.18
CA ASP A 466 12.60 -4.86 13.08
C ASP A 466 12.85 -4.20 11.70
N PRO A 467 11.81 -3.91 10.93
CA PRO A 467 11.91 -3.20 9.66
C PRO A 467 11.85 -1.67 9.80
N PHE A 468 11.64 -1.15 11.01
CA PHE A 468 11.60 0.28 11.27
C PHE A 468 12.85 0.74 12.04
N ASN A 469 13.19 2.01 11.90
CA ASN A 469 14.15 2.67 12.75
C ASN A 469 13.36 3.48 13.79
N HIS A 470 13.36 3.08 15.04
CA HIS A 470 12.51 3.65 16.10
C HIS A 470 12.52 5.20 16.16
N PRO A 471 13.67 5.91 16.13
CA PRO A 471 13.66 7.37 16.19
C PRO A 471 13.00 8.06 14.99
N THR A 472 12.74 7.33 13.91
CA THR A 472 12.18 7.91 12.68
C THR A 472 10.68 7.75 12.54
N VAL A 473 10.01 7.03 13.45
CA VAL A 473 8.60 6.65 13.21
C VAL A 473 7.63 7.80 13.43
N VAL A 474 6.64 7.84 12.55
CA VAL A 474 5.39 8.60 12.69
C VAL A 474 4.25 7.59 12.61
N TYR A 475 3.30 7.64 13.53
CA TYR A 475 2.23 6.65 13.58
C TYR A 475 0.88 7.27 13.99
N ARG A 476 -0.19 6.51 13.72
CA ARG A 476 -1.51 6.82 14.26
C ARG A 476 -1.61 6.34 15.71
N ARG A 477 -2.01 7.24 16.61
CA ARG A 477 -2.20 6.96 18.03
C ARG A 477 -3.21 5.83 18.24
N SER A 478 -4.32 5.86 17.51
CA SER A 478 -5.34 4.81 17.54
C SER A 478 -4.80 3.43 17.17
N ALA A 479 -3.91 3.32 16.16
CA ALA A 479 -3.29 2.06 15.77
C ALA A 479 -2.31 1.53 16.83
N VAL A 480 -1.58 2.41 17.52
CA VAL A 480 -0.72 2.03 18.64
C VAL A 480 -1.56 1.49 19.81
N PHE A 481 -2.67 2.15 20.17
CA PHE A 481 -3.56 1.68 21.22
C PHE A 481 -4.30 0.39 20.86
N ALA A 482 -4.74 0.23 19.61
CA ALA A 482 -5.35 -1.02 19.13
C ALA A 482 -4.39 -2.20 19.23
N ALA A 483 -3.07 -1.96 19.09
CA ALA A 483 -2.02 -2.94 19.32
C ALA A 483 -1.67 -3.15 20.81
N GLY A 484 -2.30 -2.44 21.75
CA GLY A 484 -2.10 -2.52 23.20
C GLY A 484 -0.97 -1.64 23.73
N GLY A 485 -0.60 -0.57 23.04
CA GLY A 485 0.38 0.44 23.48
C GLY A 485 1.81 -0.07 23.62
N TYR A 486 2.71 0.78 24.09
CA TYR A 486 4.04 0.36 24.49
C TYR A 486 3.96 -0.54 25.75
N SER A 487 4.84 -1.51 25.86
CA SER A 487 4.89 -2.43 26.98
C SER A 487 6.27 -2.45 27.61
N ASP A 488 6.33 -2.80 28.90
CA ASP A 488 7.59 -3.02 29.60
C ASP A 488 8.31 -4.25 29.02
N MET A 489 9.13 -4.01 28.01
CA MET A 489 10.06 -4.97 27.43
C MET A 489 11.39 -4.27 27.16
N ALA A 490 12.24 -4.26 28.16
CA ALA A 490 13.53 -3.59 28.10
C ALA A 490 14.29 -3.87 26.79
N LEU A 491 14.68 -2.81 26.06
CA LEU A 491 15.49 -2.85 24.83
C LEU A 491 14.80 -3.45 23.58
N MET A 492 13.52 -3.80 23.65
CA MET A 492 12.75 -4.44 22.56
C MET A 492 11.28 -3.98 22.57
N GLU A 493 10.95 -2.89 23.26
CA GLU A 493 9.61 -2.31 23.39
C GLU A 493 9.02 -1.90 22.04
N ASP A 494 9.87 -1.32 21.18
CA ASP A 494 9.58 -0.88 19.82
C ASP A 494 9.27 -2.06 18.89
N TYR A 495 10.16 -3.01 18.83
CA TYR A 495 9.99 -4.18 17.97
C TYR A 495 8.75 -4.99 18.34
N LEU A 496 8.46 -5.14 19.65
CA LEU A 496 7.25 -5.80 20.10
C LEU A 496 5.99 -5.02 19.70
N LEU A 497 5.98 -3.70 19.88
CA LEU A 497 4.87 -2.84 19.50
C LEU A 497 4.59 -2.94 17.99
N PHE A 498 5.60 -2.68 17.15
CA PHE A 498 5.42 -2.68 15.70
C PHE A 498 5.00 -4.04 15.16
N THR A 499 5.49 -5.14 15.77
CA THR A 499 5.02 -6.48 15.40
C THR A 499 3.53 -6.66 15.72
N ARG A 500 3.05 -6.18 16.89
CA ARG A 500 1.63 -6.25 17.25
C ARG A 500 0.77 -5.33 16.39
N MET A 501 1.25 -4.13 16.03
CA MET A 501 0.55 -3.25 15.10
C MET A 501 0.33 -3.92 13.75
N LEU A 502 1.36 -4.52 13.16
CA LEU A 502 1.24 -5.22 11.88
C LEU A 502 0.38 -6.47 11.95
N ASP A 503 0.37 -7.18 13.06
CA ASP A 503 -0.51 -8.34 13.30
C ASP A 503 -1.97 -7.92 13.45
N ALA A 504 -2.22 -6.77 14.09
CA ALA A 504 -3.55 -6.15 14.21
C ALA A 504 -4.05 -5.56 12.88
N GLY A 505 -3.26 -5.58 11.81
CA GLY A 505 -3.65 -5.14 10.49
C GLY A 505 -3.16 -3.75 10.09
N ALA A 506 -2.36 -3.07 10.93
CA ALA A 506 -1.83 -1.74 10.62
C ALA A 506 -1.11 -1.69 9.27
N VAL A 507 -1.28 -0.60 8.55
CA VAL A 507 -0.69 -0.35 7.22
C VAL A 507 0.71 0.25 7.40
N PRO A 508 1.79 -0.48 7.06
CA PRO A 508 3.15 0.02 7.19
C PRO A 508 3.64 0.73 5.93
N ALA A 509 4.46 1.75 6.12
CA ALA A 509 5.25 2.37 5.06
C ALA A 509 6.65 2.73 5.57
N ASN A 510 7.62 2.84 4.68
CA ASN A 510 8.94 3.39 4.97
C ASN A 510 9.44 4.21 3.80
N LEU A 511 10.16 5.29 4.09
CA LEU A 511 10.96 6.04 3.15
C LEU A 511 12.41 5.53 3.16
N ALA A 512 13.00 5.31 1.99
CA ALA A 512 14.41 4.93 1.89
C ALA A 512 15.35 6.08 2.24
N GLU A 513 14.85 7.30 2.16
CA GLU A 513 15.59 8.53 2.44
C GLU A 513 15.89 8.66 3.93
N PRO A 514 17.13 9.01 4.31
CA PRO A 514 17.48 9.27 5.69
C PRO A 514 16.92 10.64 6.14
N LEU A 515 15.97 10.60 7.08
CA LEU A 515 15.30 11.79 7.60
C LEU A 515 15.64 12.07 9.07
N VAL A 516 16.50 11.24 9.67
CA VAL A 516 17.03 11.43 11.02
C VAL A 516 18.51 11.11 11.02
N HIS A 517 19.28 11.92 11.71
CA HIS A 517 20.65 11.62 12.09
C HIS A 517 20.63 10.99 13.48
N TYR A 518 21.05 9.73 13.55
CA TYR A 518 21.06 8.90 14.76
C TYR A 518 22.46 8.96 15.39
N ARG A 519 22.54 9.44 16.61
CA ARG A 519 23.82 9.62 17.32
C ARG A 519 24.36 8.28 17.83
N VAL A 520 25.55 7.91 17.38
CA VAL A 520 26.27 6.71 17.81
C VAL A 520 27.48 7.11 18.65
N GLY A 521 27.28 7.35 19.95
CA GLY A 521 28.38 7.56 20.88
C GLY A 521 29.24 6.29 21.06
N ASP A 522 30.44 6.44 21.64
CA ASP A 522 31.42 5.34 21.83
C ASP A 522 30.86 4.06 22.52
N GLY A 523 29.77 4.17 23.26
CA GLY A 523 29.08 3.07 23.92
C GLY A 523 27.98 2.37 23.11
N ALA A 524 27.55 2.90 21.96
CA ALA A 524 26.39 2.39 21.21
C ALA A 524 26.59 0.94 20.72
N TYR A 525 27.81 0.59 20.28
CA TYR A 525 28.14 -0.79 19.88
C TYR A 525 28.24 -1.76 21.07
N ALA A 526 28.60 -1.28 22.26
CA ALA A 526 28.62 -2.09 23.48
C ALA A 526 27.19 -2.44 23.93
N ARG A 527 26.27 -1.49 23.85
CA ARG A 527 24.83 -1.68 24.19
C ARG A 527 24.11 -2.67 23.29
N ARG A 528 24.60 -2.92 22.06
CA ARG A 528 24.00 -3.86 21.09
C ARG A 528 24.34 -5.34 21.32
N GLY A 529 24.84 -5.73 22.49
CA GLY A 529 25.18 -7.11 22.83
C GLY A 529 25.27 -7.35 24.33
N GLY A 530 25.63 -8.59 24.69
CA GLY A 530 25.75 -9.01 26.07
C GLY A 530 24.52 -9.75 26.60
N MET A 531 24.63 -10.22 27.84
CA MET A 531 23.59 -11.07 28.48
C MET A 531 22.24 -10.36 28.68
N PRO A 532 22.17 -9.05 29.00
CA PRO A 532 20.88 -8.36 29.11
C PRO A 532 20.11 -8.39 27.79
N LEU A 533 20.75 -8.02 26.69
CA LEU A 533 20.11 -7.99 25.38
C LEU A 533 19.76 -9.41 24.86
N LEU A 534 20.58 -10.42 25.18
CA LEU A 534 20.24 -11.81 24.88
C LEU A 534 18.96 -12.23 25.63
N ARG A 535 18.81 -11.88 26.91
CA ARG A 535 17.60 -12.18 27.68
C ARG A 535 16.37 -11.51 27.09
N SER A 536 16.47 -10.22 26.72
CA SER A 536 15.38 -9.48 26.05
C SER A 536 15.04 -10.11 24.70
N GLU A 537 16.03 -10.49 23.89
CA GLU A 537 15.81 -11.18 22.61
C GLU A 537 15.06 -12.52 22.79
N LEU A 538 15.48 -13.35 23.76
CA LEU A 538 14.81 -14.63 24.06
C LEU A 538 13.38 -14.42 24.59
N ALA A 539 13.18 -13.41 25.43
CA ALA A 539 11.86 -13.03 25.93
C ALA A 539 10.94 -12.57 24.79
N LEU A 540 11.45 -11.73 23.87
CA LEU A 540 10.72 -11.29 22.69
C LEU A 540 10.32 -12.46 21.79
N GLN A 541 11.26 -13.34 21.44
CA GLN A 541 10.97 -14.50 20.59
C GLN A 541 9.94 -15.44 21.25
N SER A 542 10.05 -15.63 22.57
CA SER A 542 9.07 -16.41 23.34
C SER A 542 7.69 -15.73 23.34
N ARG A 543 7.64 -14.40 23.40
CA ARG A 543 6.40 -13.62 23.30
C ARG A 543 5.77 -13.77 21.91
N PHE A 544 6.56 -13.61 20.85
CA PHE A 544 6.11 -13.84 19.47
C PHE A 544 5.52 -15.24 19.26
N ARG A 545 6.17 -16.26 19.83
CA ARG A 545 5.68 -17.63 19.74
C ARG A 545 4.36 -17.83 20.49
N ARG A 546 4.20 -17.24 21.69
CA ARG A 546 2.95 -17.31 22.48
C ARG A 546 1.79 -16.58 21.83
N LEU A 547 2.06 -15.45 21.18
CA LEU A 547 1.07 -14.66 20.43
C LEU A 547 0.74 -15.26 19.05
N GLY A 548 1.39 -16.36 18.64
CA GLY A 548 1.14 -16.97 17.32
C GLY A 548 1.80 -16.26 16.14
N LEU A 549 2.60 -15.21 16.40
CA LEU A 549 3.25 -14.36 15.38
C LEU A 549 4.35 -15.11 14.62
N THR A 550 4.94 -16.14 15.23
CA THR A 550 5.96 -16.99 14.61
C THR A 550 5.63 -18.47 14.73
N THR A 551 5.96 -19.25 13.68
CA THR A 551 5.92 -20.71 13.70
C THR A 551 7.02 -21.28 14.61
N ARG A 552 6.93 -22.58 14.97
CA ARG A 552 8.01 -23.25 15.73
C ARG A 552 9.36 -23.21 15.01
N ARG A 553 9.37 -23.34 13.67
CA ARG A 553 10.59 -23.28 12.84
C ARG A 553 11.19 -21.88 12.83
N GLU A 554 10.37 -20.85 12.66
CA GLU A 554 10.81 -19.44 12.71
C GLU A 554 11.33 -19.07 14.09
N TYR A 555 10.64 -19.48 15.17
CA TYR A 555 11.11 -19.30 16.54
C TYR A 555 12.50 -19.90 16.76
N LEU A 556 12.69 -21.19 16.42
CA LEU A 556 13.98 -21.86 16.60
C LEU A 556 15.09 -21.19 15.77
N ARG A 557 14.82 -20.88 14.51
CA ARG A 557 15.75 -20.14 13.65
C ARG A 557 16.15 -18.80 14.27
N ASN A 558 15.17 -18.01 14.73
CA ASN A 558 15.40 -16.69 15.29
C ASN A 558 16.23 -16.79 16.58
N VAL A 559 15.90 -17.72 17.47
CA VAL A 559 16.66 -17.95 18.72
C VAL A 559 18.11 -18.31 18.41
N VAL A 560 18.36 -19.22 17.45
CA VAL A 560 19.71 -19.64 17.09
C VAL A 560 20.49 -18.49 16.43
N ILE A 561 19.94 -17.86 15.40
CA ILE A 561 20.66 -16.83 14.64
C ILE A 561 20.82 -15.54 15.46
N ARG A 562 19.72 -15.01 16.01
CA ARG A 562 19.73 -13.74 16.72
C ARG A 562 20.32 -13.87 18.12
N GLY A 563 19.97 -14.93 18.86
CA GLY A 563 20.57 -15.21 20.15
C GLY A 563 22.06 -15.49 20.04
N GLY A 564 22.48 -16.29 19.05
CA GLY A 564 23.90 -16.52 18.76
C GLY A 564 24.66 -15.24 18.42
N TYR A 565 24.09 -14.35 17.62
CA TYR A 565 24.69 -13.05 17.30
C TYR A 565 24.94 -12.18 18.53
N ARG A 566 24.08 -12.23 19.58
CA ARG A 566 24.24 -11.47 20.82
C ARG A 566 25.42 -11.96 21.67
N LEU A 567 25.84 -13.21 21.49
CA LEU A 567 26.97 -13.82 22.19
C LEU A 567 28.33 -13.54 21.49
N VAL A 568 28.32 -13.03 20.25
CA VAL A 568 29.57 -12.72 19.52
C VAL A 568 30.28 -11.56 20.21
N PRO A 569 31.60 -11.66 20.50
CA PRO A 569 32.37 -10.58 21.11
C PRO A 569 32.34 -9.28 20.31
N VAL A 570 32.36 -8.13 21.00
CA VAL A 570 32.20 -6.77 20.41
C VAL A 570 33.19 -6.53 19.27
N GLY A 571 34.45 -6.96 19.42
CA GLY A 571 35.49 -6.79 18.39
C GLY A 571 35.18 -7.52 17.08
N VAL A 572 34.67 -8.74 17.16
CA VAL A 572 34.29 -9.55 16.00
C VAL A 572 33.03 -8.98 15.33
N ARG A 573 32.07 -8.51 16.12
CA ARG A 573 30.86 -7.83 15.61
C ARG A 573 31.18 -6.56 14.84
N LYS A 574 32.13 -5.74 15.33
CA LYS A 574 32.56 -4.50 14.68
C LYS A 574 33.20 -4.76 13.30
N VAL A 575 33.97 -5.84 13.18
CA VAL A 575 34.59 -6.27 11.92
C VAL A 575 33.56 -6.86 10.94
N ALA A 576 32.68 -7.74 11.43
CA ALA A 576 31.64 -8.34 10.61
C ALA A 576 30.65 -7.29 10.08
N TYR A 577 30.25 -6.33 10.90
CA TYR A 577 29.38 -5.22 10.52
C TYR A 577 30.01 -4.32 9.46
N ARG A 578 31.27 -3.94 9.62
CA ARG A 578 32.02 -3.16 8.62
C ARG A 578 32.17 -3.89 7.28
N ARG A 579 32.44 -5.21 7.27
CA ARG A 579 32.57 -5.99 6.04
C ARG A 579 31.24 -6.20 5.31
N LEU A 580 30.16 -6.41 6.02
CA LEU A 580 28.83 -6.61 5.44
C LEU A 580 28.21 -5.32 4.87
N LEU A 581 28.57 -4.16 5.43
CA LEU A 581 28.12 -2.86 4.95
C LEU A 581 29.06 -2.25 3.89
N ALA A 582 30.36 -2.45 4.01
CA ALA A 582 31.33 -1.95 3.02
C ALA A 582 31.18 -2.63 1.64
N ASN A 583 30.75 -3.90 1.61
CA ASN A 583 30.51 -4.61 0.34
C ASN A 583 29.19 -4.22 -0.38
N ARG A 584 28.33 -3.38 0.23
CA ARG A 584 27.12 -2.85 -0.43
C ARG A 584 27.30 -1.44 -1.00
N SER A 585 28.35 -0.73 -0.62
CA SER A 585 28.70 0.60 -1.16
C SER A 585 29.65 0.55 -2.36
N GLY A 586 30.10 -0.63 -2.78
CA GLY A 586 31.10 -0.81 -3.86
C GLY A 586 30.57 -1.08 -5.26
N SER A 587 29.24 -1.03 -5.53
CA SER A 587 28.69 -1.30 -6.87
C SER A 587 28.05 -0.09 -7.56
N ALA A 588 28.46 1.12 -7.19
CA ALA A 588 28.04 2.35 -7.87
C ALA A 588 29.27 3.14 -8.37
N ARG A 589 30.15 2.47 -9.14
CA ARG A 589 31.12 3.11 -10.05
C ARG A 589 31.41 2.10 -11.17
N GLY A 590 30.84 2.33 -12.34
CA GLY A 590 31.07 1.64 -13.60
C GLY A 590 29.95 1.96 -14.56
#